data_c423e6ad288a36de7ee5ee45fe130e08
#
_entry.id   c423e6ad288a36de7ee5ee45fe130e08
#
_cell.length_a   1.000
_cell.length_b   1.000
_cell.length_c   1.000
_cell.angle_alpha   90.00
_cell.angle_beta   90.00
_cell.angle_gamma   90.00
#
_symmetry.space_group_name_H-M   'P 1'
#
loop_
_entity.id
_entity.type
_entity.pdbx_description
1 polymer ?
#
loop_
_entity_poly.entity_id
_entity_poly.type
_entity_poly.pdbx_seq_one_letter_code
_entity_poly.pdbx_strand_id
1 'polypeptide(L)'
;MVLKNFILSGLVSVVCVGSLQAAEDVDIAATDPTELATKAWVALKAGDHELVSELTTQCFEEFGDDAVRQQKESGEEISKENASSFPELNSVGTCLFILAESLSQQGYDEKCQATLKKLITDFPECHCANKQGYYWKPAMAAEKRLAE
;
A
#
# COMPACT_ATOMS: atom_id res chain seq x y z
N MET A 1 -35.62 45.80 -55.35
CA MET A 1 -34.26 45.27 -55.51
C MET A 1 -33.77 44.90 -54.10
N VAL A 2 -33.74 43.62 -53.82
CA VAL A 2 -33.58 43.10 -52.42
C VAL A 2 -32.16 42.53 -52.33
N LEU A 3 -31.33 43.13 -51.45
CA LEU A 3 -30.04 42.54 -51.09
C LEU A 3 -30.22 41.72 -49.82
N LYS A 4 -29.98 40.42 -49.92
CA LYS A 4 -29.90 39.48 -48.79
C LYS A 4 -28.53 39.59 -48.14
N ASN A 5 -28.52 39.98 -46.89
CA ASN A 5 -27.32 39.85 -46.03
C ASN A 5 -27.28 38.44 -45.43
N PHE A 6 -26.25 37.69 -45.82
CA PHE A 6 -25.89 36.41 -45.14
C PHE A 6 -25.01 36.71 -43.94
N ILE A 7 -25.54 36.41 -42.76
CA ILE A 7 -24.74 36.41 -41.53
C ILE A 7 -24.19 35.01 -41.37
N LEU A 8 -22.86 34.90 -41.46
CA LEU A 8 -22.12 33.67 -41.24
C LEU A 8 -21.81 33.58 -39.76
N SER A 9 -22.58 32.72 -39.05
CA SER A 9 -22.36 32.45 -37.65
C SER A 9 -21.24 31.41 -37.51
N GLY A 10 -20.05 31.86 -37.06
CA GLY A 10 -18.93 30.99 -36.81
C GLY A 10 -19.12 30.25 -35.47
N LEU A 11 -19.33 28.94 -35.53
CA LEU A 11 -19.26 28.07 -34.35
C LEU A 11 -17.80 27.83 -34.01
N VAL A 12 -17.34 28.40 -32.90
CA VAL A 12 -16.05 28.08 -32.31
C VAL A 12 -16.26 26.84 -31.47
N SER A 13 -15.89 25.67 -31.98
CA SER A 13 -15.82 24.44 -31.20
C SER A 13 -14.56 24.48 -30.33
N VAL A 14 -14.74 24.73 -29.04
CA VAL A 14 -13.69 24.53 -28.04
C VAL A 14 -13.56 23.03 -27.81
N VAL A 15 -12.55 22.42 -28.41
CA VAL A 15 -12.14 21.05 -28.10
C VAL A 15 -11.38 21.09 -26.79
N CYS A 16 -12.05 20.75 -25.67
CA CYS A 16 -11.38 20.40 -24.44
C CYS A 16 -10.67 19.07 -24.65
N VAL A 17 -9.37 19.12 -24.94
CA VAL A 17 -8.50 17.96 -24.85
C VAL A 17 -8.28 17.69 -23.37
N GLY A 18 -9.16 16.90 -22.77
CA GLY A 18 -8.93 16.30 -21.47
C GLY A 18 -7.77 15.32 -21.62
N SER A 19 -6.63 15.66 -21.03
CA SER A 19 -5.54 14.70 -20.86
C SER A 19 -6.06 13.58 -19.96
N LEU A 20 -6.50 12.47 -20.55
CA LEU A 20 -6.57 11.20 -19.82
C LEU A 20 -5.12 10.84 -19.51
N GLN A 21 -4.67 11.15 -18.30
CA GLN A 21 -3.56 10.40 -17.73
C GLN A 21 -4.06 8.97 -17.60
N ALA A 22 -3.53 8.11 -18.48
CA ALA A 22 -3.68 6.67 -18.32
C ALA A 22 -3.11 6.35 -16.93
N ALA A 23 -3.95 5.85 -16.02
CA ALA A 23 -3.47 5.13 -14.84
C ALA A 23 -2.60 4.01 -15.42
N GLU A 24 -1.31 3.99 -15.06
CA GLU A 24 -0.47 2.85 -15.37
C GLU A 24 -1.16 1.65 -14.72
N ASP A 25 -1.56 0.67 -15.53
CA ASP A 25 -2.06 -0.62 -15.05
C ASP A 25 -0.98 -1.21 -14.15
N VAL A 26 -1.17 -1.11 -12.84
CA VAL A 26 -0.28 -1.75 -11.87
C VAL A 26 -0.56 -3.24 -12.00
N ASP A 27 0.41 -3.97 -12.58
CA ASP A 27 0.34 -5.42 -12.69
C ASP A 27 0.25 -6.02 -11.29
N ILE A 28 -0.94 -6.55 -10.96
CA ILE A 28 -1.24 -7.17 -9.66
C ILE A 28 -0.67 -8.60 -9.59
N ALA A 29 -0.23 -9.16 -10.71
CA ALA A 29 0.31 -10.52 -10.80
C ALA A 29 1.73 -10.66 -10.21
N ALA A 30 2.06 -9.92 -9.15
CA ALA A 30 3.31 -10.07 -8.42
C ALA A 30 3.32 -11.40 -7.65
N THR A 31 4.35 -12.20 -7.88
CA THR A 31 4.57 -13.47 -7.18
C THR A 31 5.58 -13.34 -6.02
N ASP A 32 6.06 -12.14 -5.75
CA ASP A 32 7.05 -11.82 -4.72
C ASP A 32 6.40 -10.96 -3.63
N PRO A 33 6.45 -11.39 -2.35
CA PRO A 33 5.84 -10.65 -1.25
C PRO A 33 6.45 -9.25 -1.09
N THR A 34 7.73 -9.07 -1.37
CA THR A 34 8.43 -7.78 -1.27
C THR A 34 7.94 -6.80 -2.35
N GLU A 35 7.64 -7.32 -3.54
CA GLU A 35 7.08 -6.52 -4.63
C GLU A 35 5.66 -6.05 -4.29
N LEU A 36 4.80 -6.91 -3.72
CA LEU A 36 3.47 -6.53 -3.26
C LEU A 36 3.52 -5.41 -2.20
N ALA A 37 4.40 -5.55 -1.19
CA ALA A 37 4.59 -4.52 -0.18
C ALA A 37 5.10 -3.19 -0.79
N THR A 38 6.00 -3.26 -1.77
CA THR A 38 6.52 -2.09 -2.47
C THR A 38 5.43 -1.37 -3.27
N LYS A 39 4.63 -2.12 -4.04
CA LYS A 39 3.47 -1.58 -4.79
C LYS A 39 2.43 -0.98 -3.84
N ALA A 40 2.16 -1.63 -2.72
CA ALA A 40 1.23 -1.11 -1.70
C ALA A 40 1.71 0.23 -1.10
N TRP A 41 3.01 0.42 -0.87
CA TRP A 41 3.57 1.72 -0.47
C TRP A 41 3.38 2.80 -1.53
N VAL A 42 3.52 2.46 -2.81
CA VAL A 42 3.29 3.40 -3.92
C VAL A 42 1.82 3.79 -3.98
N ALA A 43 0.91 2.81 -3.90
CA ALA A 43 -0.53 3.05 -3.88
C ALA A 43 -0.96 3.92 -2.69
N LEU A 44 -0.43 3.66 -1.49
CA LEU A 44 -0.70 4.48 -0.30
C LEU A 44 -0.30 5.95 -0.50
N LYS A 45 0.88 6.20 -1.09
CA LYS A 45 1.35 7.55 -1.39
C LYS A 45 0.53 8.27 -2.45
N ALA A 46 -0.04 7.50 -3.38
CA ALA A 46 -0.95 8.02 -4.40
C ALA A 46 -2.37 8.28 -3.86
N GLY A 47 -2.68 7.83 -2.64
CA GLY A 47 -4.02 7.87 -2.06
C GLY A 47 -4.99 6.86 -2.69
N ASP A 48 -4.46 5.86 -3.39
CA ASP A 48 -5.24 4.78 -3.99
C ASP A 48 -5.52 3.69 -2.95
N HIS A 49 -6.53 3.94 -2.12
CA HIS A 49 -6.89 3.07 -1.01
C HIS A 49 -7.49 1.72 -1.46
N GLU A 50 -8.11 1.68 -2.63
CA GLU A 50 -8.65 0.46 -3.22
C GLU A 50 -7.50 -0.48 -3.60
N LEU A 51 -6.52 0.03 -4.35
CA LEU A 51 -5.32 -0.72 -4.72
C LEU A 51 -4.50 -1.13 -3.47
N VAL A 52 -4.40 -0.29 -2.44
CA VAL A 52 -3.78 -0.69 -1.16
C VAL A 52 -4.48 -1.91 -0.59
N SER A 53 -5.83 -1.90 -0.54
CA SER A 53 -6.60 -3.01 -0.01
C SER A 53 -6.38 -4.30 -0.81
N GLU A 54 -6.38 -4.22 -2.13
CA GLU A 54 -6.13 -5.36 -3.01
C GLU A 54 -4.75 -5.97 -2.80
N LEU A 55 -3.69 -5.15 -2.90
CA LEU A 55 -2.30 -5.61 -2.78
C LEU A 55 -1.98 -6.18 -1.39
N THR A 56 -2.50 -5.55 -0.33
CA THR A 56 -2.27 -6.03 1.05
C THR A 56 -3.06 -7.29 1.36
N THR A 57 -4.27 -7.43 0.81
CA THR A 57 -5.07 -8.65 0.92
C THR A 57 -4.38 -9.81 0.18
N GLN A 58 -3.95 -9.59 -1.06
CA GLN A 58 -3.20 -10.58 -1.83
C GLN A 58 -1.94 -11.03 -1.09
N CYS A 59 -1.14 -10.07 -0.58
CA CYS A 59 0.06 -10.40 0.18
C CYS A 59 -0.26 -11.29 1.40
N PHE A 60 -1.33 -10.99 2.12
CA PHE A 60 -1.73 -11.76 3.28
C PHE A 60 -2.28 -13.15 2.91
N GLU A 61 -3.08 -13.26 1.85
CA GLU A 61 -3.66 -14.53 1.40
C GLU A 61 -2.61 -15.49 0.83
N GLU A 62 -1.64 -14.97 0.07
CA GLU A 62 -0.62 -15.80 -0.56
C GLU A 62 0.54 -16.16 0.38
N PHE A 63 0.92 -15.25 1.29
CA PHE A 63 2.15 -15.39 2.09
C PHE A 63 1.91 -15.40 3.61
N GLY A 64 0.66 -15.26 4.06
CA GLY A 64 0.35 -15.17 5.48
C GLY A 64 0.78 -16.39 6.29
N ASP A 65 0.56 -17.60 5.78
CA ASP A 65 0.94 -18.85 6.45
C ASP A 65 2.46 -18.98 6.55
N ASP A 66 3.19 -18.60 5.50
CA ASP A 66 4.64 -18.59 5.49
C ASP A 66 5.21 -17.54 6.45
N ALA A 67 4.58 -16.36 6.52
CA ALA A 67 4.95 -15.33 7.49
C ALA A 67 4.77 -15.81 8.94
N VAL A 68 3.66 -16.50 9.25
CA VAL A 68 3.43 -17.10 10.58
C VAL A 68 4.49 -18.15 10.89
N ARG A 69 4.87 -18.98 9.91
CA ARG A 69 5.95 -19.95 10.08
C ARG A 69 7.27 -19.26 10.36
N GLN A 70 7.65 -18.26 9.56
CA GLN A 70 8.89 -17.49 9.75
C GLN A 70 8.92 -16.77 11.09
N GLN A 71 7.80 -16.21 11.56
CA GLN A 71 7.72 -15.61 12.91
C GLN A 71 8.04 -16.63 14.01
N LYS A 72 7.60 -17.88 13.86
CA LYS A 72 7.93 -18.94 14.83
C LYS A 72 9.38 -19.40 14.73
N GLU A 73 9.92 -19.47 13.52
CA GLU A 73 11.29 -19.89 13.26
C GLU A 73 12.33 -18.83 13.67
N SER A 74 11.95 -17.56 13.64
CA SER A 74 12.84 -16.44 14.00
C SER A 74 13.22 -16.43 15.50
N GLY A 75 12.46 -17.10 16.36
CA GLY A 75 12.64 -17.05 17.79
C GLY A 75 12.20 -15.72 18.39
N GLU A 76 12.95 -15.25 19.41
CA GLU A 76 12.54 -14.07 20.18
C GLU A 76 12.95 -12.74 19.55
N GLU A 77 13.96 -12.72 18.67
CA GLU A 77 14.43 -11.48 18.03
C GLU A 77 15.13 -11.72 16.70
N ILE A 78 14.72 -10.97 15.68
CA ILE A 78 15.40 -10.88 14.40
C ILE A 78 16.38 -9.70 14.45
N SER A 79 17.67 -9.97 14.23
CA SER A 79 18.68 -8.92 14.12
C SER A 79 18.66 -8.26 12.73
N LYS A 80 19.25 -7.08 12.62
CA LYS A 80 19.40 -6.38 11.32
C LYS A 80 20.15 -7.21 10.29
N GLU A 81 21.12 -8.01 10.73
CA GLU A 81 21.98 -8.81 9.87
C GLU A 81 21.25 -9.96 9.22
N ASN A 82 20.23 -10.52 9.88
CA ASN A 82 19.45 -11.64 9.37
C ASN A 82 18.01 -11.25 8.95
N ALA A 83 17.62 -10.00 9.09
CA ALA A 83 16.27 -9.54 8.78
C ALA A 83 15.84 -9.88 7.34
N SER A 84 16.75 -9.82 6.37
CA SER A 84 16.46 -10.17 4.97
C SER A 84 16.18 -11.65 4.72
N SER A 85 16.43 -12.52 5.71
CA SER A 85 16.15 -13.96 5.60
C SER A 85 14.69 -14.34 5.84
N PHE A 86 13.85 -13.36 6.18
CA PHE A 86 12.43 -13.56 6.51
C PHE A 86 11.51 -12.72 5.59
N PRO A 87 11.58 -12.89 4.26
CA PRO A 87 10.90 -12.00 3.32
C PRO A 87 9.38 -12.01 3.45
N GLU A 88 8.75 -13.17 3.69
CA GLU A 88 7.31 -13.27 3.84
C GLU A 88 6.84 -12.60 5.13
N LEU A 89 7.51 -12.86 6.27
CA LEU A 89 7.24 -12.20 7.53
C LEU A 89 7.34 -10.68 7.41
N ASN A 90 8.42 -10.20 6.81
CA ASN A 90 8.67 -8.78 6.64
C ASN A 90 7.63 -8.11 5.76
N SER A 91 7.26 -8.75 4.66
CA SER A 91 6.33 -8.19 3.68
C SER A 91 4.90 -8.20 4.19
N VAL A 92 4.46 -9.30 4.80
CA VAL A 92 3.11 -9.40 5.40
C VAL A 92 2.94 -8.41 6.55
N GLY A 93 3.92 -8.32 7.45
CA GLY A 93 3.88 -7.33 8.53
C GLY A 93 3.89 -5.88 8.00
N THR A 94 4.67 -5.60 6.96
CA THR A 94 4.69 -4.29 6.29
C THR A 94 3.34 -3.98 5.64
N CYS A 95 2.73 -4.96 4.94
CA CYS A 95 1.42 -4.80 4.33
C CYS A 95 0.32 -4.49 5.36
N LEU A 96 0.35 -5.13 6.53
CA LEU A 96 -0.59 -4.78 7.62
C LEU A 96 -0.41 -3.34 8.10
N PHE A 97 0.84 -2.86 8.22
CA PHE A 97 1.10 -1.47 8.58
C PHE A 97 0.57 -0.51 7.51
N ILE A 98 0.83 -0.79 6.23
CA ILE A 98 0.34 0.03 5.09
C ILE A 98 -1.19 0.07 5.08
N LEU A 99 -1.86 -1.08 5.28
CA LEU A 99 -3.31 -1.15 5.34
C LEU A 99 -3.88 -0.31 6.50
N ALA A 100 -3.25 -0.37 7.67
CA ALA A 100 -3.66 0.44 8.82
C ALA A 100 -3.52 1.94 8.53
N GLU A 101 -2.43 2.38 7.89
CA GLU A 101 -2.26 3.77 7.47
C GLU A 101 -3.32 4.20 6.45
N SER A 102 -3.65 3.34 5.48
CA SER A 102 -4.72 3.58 4.51
C SER A 102 -6.08 3.72 5.18
N LEU A 103 -6.40 2.83 6.13
CA LEU A 103 -7.65 2.88 6.89
C LEU A 103 -7.76 4.15 7.74
N SER A 104 -6.65 4.58 8.35
CA SER A 104 -6.58 5.83 9.12
C SER A 104 -6.84 7.05 8.23
N GLN A 105 -6.23 7.11 7.04
CA GLN A 105 -6.44 8.19 6.08
C GLN A 105 -7.90 8.30 5.61
N GLN A 106 -8.61 7.18 5.60
CA GLN A 106 -10.04 7.10 5.26
C GLN A 106 -10.98 7.38 6.46
N GLY A 107 -10.44 7.57 7.68
CA GLY A 107 -11.21 7.76 8.90
C GLY A 107 -11.82 6.47 9.48
N TYR A 108 -11.33 5.30 9.08
CA TYR A 108 -11.78 4.01 9.62
C TYR A 108 -10.96 3.62 10.87
N ASP A 109 -11.04 4.43 11.93
CA ASP A 109 -10.20 4.32 13.12
C ASP A 109 -10.29 2.96 13.82
N GLU A 110 -11.48 2.39 13.96
CA GLU A 110 -11.64 1.08 14.61
C GLU A 110 -10.94 -0.04 13.81
N LYS A 111 -11.06 -0.02 12.48
CA LYS A 111 -10.40 -0.99 11.61
C LYS A 111 -8.89 -0.78 11.61
N CYS A 112 -8.43 0.46 11.61
CA CYS A 112 -7.02 0.81 11.74
C CYS A 112 -6.45 0.22 13.03
N GLN A 113 -7.07 0.48 14.18
CA GLN A 113 -6.62 -0.05 15.47
C GLN A 113 -6.62 -1.58 15.51
N ALA A 114 -7.64 -2.24 14.96
CA ALA A 114 -7.70 -3.70 14.89
C ALA A 114 -6.55 -4.27 14.03
N THR A 115 -6.23 -3.62 12.90
CA THR A 115 -5.13 -4.02 12.01
C THR A 115 -3.77 -3.83 12.70
N LEU A 116 -3.54 -2.71 13.39
CA LEU A 116 -2.32 -2.48 14.17
C LEU A 116 -2.15 -3.51 15.29
N LYS A 117 -3.21 -3.84 16.01
CA LYS A 117 -3.18 -4.88 17.06
C LYS A 117 -2.83 -6.25 16.48
N LYS A 118 -3.41 -6.60 15.32
CA LYS A 118 -3.07 -7.85 14.62
C LYS A 118 -1.58 -7.89 14.25
N LEU A 119 -1.04 -6.82 13.70
CA LEU A 119 0.38 -6.71 13.37
C LEU A 119 1.27 -6.96 14.60
N ILE A 120 0.98 -6.29 15.71
CA ILE A 120 1.76 -6.41 16.97
C ILE A 120 1.69 -7.84 17.52
N THR A 121 0.52 -8.48 17.44
CA THR A 121 0.30 -9.80 18.02
C THR A 121 0.90 -10.92 17.17
N ASP A 122 0.69 -10.86 15.85
CA ASP A 122 0.98 -11.98 14.96
C ASP A 122 2.38 -11.89 14.34
N PHE A 123 2.90 -10.65 14.16
CA PHE A 123 4.16 -10.39 13.44
C PHE A 123 5.07 -9.38 14.15
N PRO A 124 5.36 -9.55 15.47
CA PRO A 124 6.15 -8.58 16.22
C PRO A 124 7.59 -8.42 15.72
N GLU A 125 8.14 -9.44 15.07
CA GLU A 125 9.53 -9.43 14.61
C GLU A 125 9.71 -9.03 13.14
N CYS A 126 8.63 -8.65 12.43
CA CYS A 126 8.75 -8.18 11.06
C CYS A 126 9.61 -6.90 10.96
N HIS A 127 10.38 -6.80 9.90
CA HIS A 127 11.22 -5.65 9.59
C HIS A 127 10.88 -5.08 8.21
N CYS A 128 10.89 -3.77 8.10
CA CYS A 128 10.75 -3.05 6.84
C CYS A 128 12.03 -2.25 6.57
N ALA A 129 12.58 -2.36 5.36
CA ALA A 129 13.70 -1.54 4.94
C ALA A 129 13.22 -0.18 4.45
N ASN A 130 13.86 0.90 4.88
CA ASN A 130 13.67 2.21 4.28
C ASN A 130 14.49 2.35 2.98
N LYS A 131 14.32 3.48 2.27
CA LYS A 131 15.04 3.74 1.01
C LYS A 131 16.58 3.76 1.14
N GLN A 132 17.10 3.97 2.35
CA GLN A 132 18.53 3.99 2.65
C GLN A 132 19.05 2.60 3.10
N GLY A 133 18.17 1.57 3.11
CA GLY A 133 18.51 0.21 3.53
C GLY A 133 18.53 0.00 5.04
N TYR A 134 18.04 0.98 5.83
CA TYR A 134 17.90 0.78 7.28
C TYR A 134 16.60 0.06 7.57
N TYR A 135 16.67 -0.97 8.41
CA TYR A 135 15.50 -1.69 8.88
C TYR A 135 14.85 -1.01 10.09
N TRP A 136 13.53 -1.01 10.10
CA TRP A 136 12.71 -0.61 11.23
C TRP A 136 11.62 -1.65 11.47
N LYS A 137 11.08 -1.73 12.69
CA LYS A 137 10.04 -2.70 13.03
C LYS A 137 8.65 -2.07 12.89
N PRO A 138 7.81 -2.51 11.94
CA PRO A 138 6.43 -2.06 11.81
C PRO A 138 5.60 -2.23 13.08
N ALA A 139 5.81 -3.33 13.83
CA ALA A 139 5.12 -3.57 15.11
C ALA A 139 5.42 -2.47 16.16
N MET A 140 6.67 -2.02 16.28
CA MET A 140 7.01 -0.91 17.19
C MET A 140 6.37 0.41 16.77
N ALA A 141 6.29 0.67 15.47
CA ALA A 141 5.59 1.85 14.96
C ALA A 141 4.08 1.76 15.23
N ALA A 142 3.50 0.57 15.13
CA ALA A 142 2.10 0.30 15.46
C ALA A 142 1.79 0.51 16.94
N GLU A 143 2.66 0.04 17.84
CA GLU A 143 2.53 0.29 19.29
C GLU A 143 2.53 1.78 19.62
N LYS A 144 3.46 2.53 19.04
CA LYS A 144 3.52 3.97 19.21
C LYS A 144 2.24 4.65 18.73
N ARG A 145 1.74 4.24 17.56
CA ARG A 145 0.51 4.78 16.98
C ARG A 145 -0.73 4.52 17.83
N LEU A 146 -0.81 3.37 18.50
CA LEU A 146 -1.92 3.03 19.39
C LEU A 146 -1.87 3.76 20.74
N ALA A 147 -0.72 4.33 21.10
CA ALA A 147 -0.53 5.08 22.33
C ALA A 147 -0.81 6.59 22.19
N GLU A 148 -0.99 7.09 20.97
CA GLU A 148 -1.34 8.50 20.65
C GLU A 148 -2.85 8.73 20.72
#